data_7cbcd2aa18e2b1157f406676ff29cdc2
#
_entry.id   7cbcd2aa18e2b1157f406676ff29cdc2
#
_cell.length_a   1.000
_cell.length_b   1.000
_cell.length_c   1.000
_cell.angle_alpha   90.00
_cell.angle_beta   90.00
_cell.angle_gamma   90.00
#
_symmetry.space_group_name_H-M   'P 1'
#
loop_
_entity.id
_entity.type
_entity.pdbx_description
1 polymer ?
#
loop_
_entity_poly.entity_id
_entity_poly.type
_entity_poly.pdbx_seq_one_letter_code
_entity_poly.pdbx_strand_id
1 'polypeptide(L)'
;MKKIINHIIQKLGRKDYTIDSSLSELELVRLIYPKLIQAIRGAFLSIRIKKSKGVIFLGKRTKIKFKSKISLGKSVQIGDNVEIFALSKNGVKIGNNVSILKNTIIECTGVIRQLGEGLIIGNNVGIGQNCFIQVRGQVNIGNNVIFGPGVSIFSESHNYSNLKKYINEQGETRKGV
;
A
#
# COMPACT_ATOMS: atom_id res chain seq x y z
N MET A 1 9.86 -28.73 8.73
CA MET A 1 9.26 -27.37 8.83
C MET A 1 9.13 -26.68 7.48
N LYS A 2 10.18 -26.56 6.66
CA LYS A 2 10.18 -25.86 5.34
C LYS A 2 9.04 -26.29 4.40
N LYS A 3 8.75 -27.61 4.27
CA LYS A 3 7.67 -28.13 3.40
C LYS A 3 6.29 -27.58 3.77
N ILE A 4 5.97 -27.50 5.07
CA ILE A 4 4.69 -27.00 5.56
C ILE A 4 4.56 -25.50 5.24
N ILE A 5 5.64 -24.75 5.45
CA ILE A 5 5.65 -23.29 5.22
C ILE A 5 5.55 -22.99 3.72
N ASN A 6 6.27 -23.73 2.86
CA ASN A 6 6.13 -23.61 1.41
C ASN A 6 4.66 -23.82 0.98
N HIS A 7 4.02 -24.86 1.49
CA HIS A 7 2.62 -25.14 1.18
C HIS A 7 1.69 -24.00 1.60
N ILE A 8 1.92 -23.40 2.78
CA ILE A 8 1.15 -22.24 3.25
C ILE A 8 1.36 -21.04 2.33
N ILE A 9 2.61 -20.72 1.97
CA ILE A 9 2.95 -19.58 1.11
C ILE A 9 2.35 -19.77 -0.29
N GLN A 10 2.40 -20.97 -0.83
CA GLN A 10 1.80 -21.31 -2.12
C GLN A 10 0.27 -21.14 -2.10
N LYS A 11 -0.40 -21.56 -1.02
CA LYS A 11 -1.84 -21.29 -0.81
C LYS A 11 -2.18 -19.81 -0.69
N LEU A 12 -1.28 -18.99 -0.18
CA LEU A 12 -1.43 -17.54 -0.11
C LEU A 12 -1.27 -16.84 -1.47
N GLY A 13 -0.99 -17.60 -2.55
CA GLY A 13 -1.00 -17.08 -3.92
C GLY A 13 0.38 -16.97 -4.59
N ARG A 14 1.44 -17.50 -3.98
CA ARG A 14 2.79 -17.55 -4.58
C ARG A 14 3.15 -18.99 -4.96
N LYS A 15 2.58 -19.47 -6.08
CA LYS A 15 2.63 -20.89 -6.49
C LYS A 15 4.03 -21.48 -6.61
N ASP A 16 4.98 -20.70 -7.11
CA ASP A 16 6.36 -21.15 -7.38
C ASP A 16 7.34 -20.82 -6.25
N TYR A 17 6.81 -20.40 -5.08
CA TYR A 17 7.67 -20.03 -3.97
C TYR A 17 8.26 -21.26 -3.29
N THR A 18 9.58 -21.28 -3.15
CA THR A 18 10.33 -22.25 -2.38
C THR A 18 11.29 -21.56 -1.43
N ILE A 19 11.37 -22.05 -0.19
CA ILE A 19 12.34 -21.57 0.79
C ILE A 19 13.70 -22.11 0.42
N ASP A 20 14.71 -21.25 0.45
CA ASP A 20 16.10 -21.62 0.20
C ASP A 20 16.53 -22.76 1.13
N SER A 21 17.23 -23.75 0.55
CA SER A 21 17.69 -24.93 1.29
C SER A 21 18.74 -24.59 2.34
N SER A 22 19.52 -23.52 2.15
CA SER A 22 20.57 -23.08 3.07
C SER A 22 20.06 -22.49 4.39
N LEU A 23 18.81 -22.00 4.43
CA LEU A 23 18.21 -21.46 5.65
C LEU A 23 18.12 -22.52 6.75
N SER A 24 18.65 -22.23 7.92
CA SER A 24 18.48 -23.06 9.11
C SER A 24 17.04 -22.97 9.66
N GLU A 25 16.62 -23.95 10.44
CA GLU A 25 15.28 -23.90 11.05
C GLU A 25 15.12 -22.75 12.04
N LEU A 26 16.19 -22.37 12.75
CA LEU A 26 16.16 -21.23 13.69
C LEU A 26 15.97 -19.90 12.94
N GLU A 27 16.68 -19.69 11.85
CA GLU A 27 16.50 -18.50 10.99
C GLU A 27 15.09 -18.46 10.42
N LEU A 28 14.57 -19.60 9.99
CA LEU A 28 13.21 -19.70 9.48
C LEU A 28 12.18 -19.31 10.55
N VAL A 29 12.34 -19.78 11.79
CA VAL A 29 11.46 -19.36 12.91
C VAL A 29 11.54 -17.85 13.14
N ARG A 30 12.75 -17.28 13.14
CA ARG A 30 12.97 -15.84 13.32
C ARG A 30 12.30 -15.00 12.22
N LEU A 31 12.22 -15.52 10.99
CA LEU A 31 11.54 -14.84 9.87
C LEU A 31 10.01 -14.98 9.93
N ILE A 32 9.51 -16.12 10.40
CA ILE A 32 8.06 -16.41 10.39
C ILE A 32 7.35 -15.82 11.60
N TYR A 33 7.98 -15.84 12.77
CA TYR A 33 7.37 -15.33 14.00
C TYR A 33 6.86 -13.88 13.85
N PRO A 34 7.64 -12.91 13.30
CA PRO A 34 7.13 -11.57 13.02
C PRO A 34 5.95 -11.55 12.06
N LYS A 35 5.91 -12.47 11.07
CA LYS A 35 4.79 -12.58 10.11
C LYS A 35 3.49 -13.01 10.79
N LEU A 36 3.54 -13.91 11.76
CA LEU A 36 2.38 -14.31 12.55
C LEU A 36 1.81 -13.11 13.33
N ILE A 37 2.68 -12.33 13.98
CA ILE A 37 2.25 -11.11 14.69
C ILE A 37 1.64 -10.09 13.71
N GLN A 38 2.23 -9.94 12.53
CA GLN A 38 1.69 -9.06 11.48
C GLN A 38 0.30 -9.53 11.03
N ALA A 39 0.09 -10.83 10.89
CA ALA A 39 -1.21 -11.40 10.51
C ALA A 39 -2.28 -11.16 11.60
N ILE A 40 -1.94 -11.30 12.88
CA ILE A 40 -2.83 -10.99 14.01
C ILE A 40 -3.23 -9.51 13.97
N ARG A 41 -2.28 -8.58 13.82
CA ARG A 41 -2.60 -7.14 13.67
C ARG A 41 -3.48 -6.88 12.46
N GLY A 42 -3.22 -7.57 11.35
CA GLY A 42 -3.99 -7.49 10.12
C GLY A 42 -5.44 -7.98 10.29
N ALA A 43 -5.67 -9.00 11.10
CA ALA A 43 -7.01 -9.47 11.44
C ALA A 43 -7.82 -8.39 12.17
N PHE A 44 -7.22 -7.67 13.12
CA PHE A 44 -7.87 -6.52 13.77
C PHE A 44 -8.13 -5.36 12.81
N LEU A 45 -7.26 -5.14 11.82
CA LEU A 45 -7.49 -4.14 10.80
C LEU A 45 -8.65 -4.54 9.89
N SER A 46 -8.77 -5.82 9.53
CA SER A 46 -9.79 -6.32 8.58
C SER A 46 -11.23 -6.04 9.01
N ILE A 47 -11.48 -5.97 10.32
CA ILE A 47 -12.80 -5.66 10.90
C ILE A 47 -13.18 -4.17 10.70
N ARG A 48 -12.18 -3.30 10.53
CA ARG A 48 -12.35 -1.84 10.52
C ARG A 48 -12.30 -1.21 9.13
N ILE A 49 -11.87 -1.98 8.11
CA ILE A 49 -11.84 -1.51 6.72
C ILE A 49 -13.14 -1.85 5.99
N LYS A 50 -13.36 -1.18 4.85
CA LYS A 50 -14.57 -1.40 4.04
C LYS A 50 -14.74 -2.85 3.59
N LYS A 51 -13.64 -3.49 3.14
CA LYS A 51 -13.64 -4.87 2.65
C LYS A 51 -12.24 -5.48 2.74
N SER A 52 -12.16 -6.71 3.19
CA SER A 52 -10.95 -7.55 3.11
C SER A 52 -11.31 -8.91 2.53
N LYS A 53 -10.45 -9.45 1.66
CA LYS A 53 -10.68 -10.76 1.02
C LYS A 53 -9.77 -11.87 1.56
N GLY A 54 -8.83 -11.56 2.45
CA GLY A 54 -7.88 -12.57 2.95
C GLY A 54 -6.91 -12.03 3.98
N VAL A 55 -5.78 -12.72 4.16
CA VAL A 55 -4.80 -12.37 5.17
C VAL A 55 -4.14 -11.03 4.86
N ILE A 56 -4.04 -10.18 5.88
CA ILE A 56 -3.32 -8.91 5.87
C ILE A 56 -2.13 -9.05 6.81
N PHE A 57 -0.94 -8.74 6.36
CA PHE A 57 0.26 -8.65 7.18
C PHE A 57 0.52 -7.19 7.52
N LEU A 58 0.16 -6.77 8.73
CA LEU A 58 0.26 -5.39 9.18
C LEU A 58 1.49 -5.18 10.05
N GLY A 59 2.40 -4.34 9.60
CA GLY A 59 3.57 -3.90 10.31
C GLY A 59 3.27 -3.11 11.59
N LYS A 60 4.28 -2.84 12.36
CA LYS A 60 4.19 -1.99 13.57
C LYS A 60 4.18 -0.51 13.21
N ARG A 61 3.60 0.33 14.08
CA ARG A 61 3.54 1.79 13.95
C ARG A 61 2.92 2.29 12.64
N THR A 62 2.07 1.48 12.01
CA THR A 62 1.30 1.90 10.83
C THR A 62 0.19 2.87 11.23
N LYS A 63 0.00 3.92 10.46
CA LYS A 63 -1.07 4.91 10.65
C LYS A 63 -2.04 4.84 9.47
N ILE A 64 -3.23 4.29 9.69
CA ILE A 64 -4.26 4.16 8.66
C ILE A 64 -5.49 4.95 9.10
N LYS A 65 -5.78 6.04 8.37
CA LYS A 65 -6.94 6.90 8.60
C LYS A 65 -8.02 6.66 7.54
N PHE A 66 -9.28 6.88 7.90
CA PHE A 66 -10.45 6.66 7.04
C PHE A 66 -10.54 5.22 6.53
N LYS A 67 -10.40 4.26 7.43
CA LYS A 67 -10.37 2.82 7.16
C LYS A 67 -11.60 2.33 6.39
N SER A 68 -12.78 2.92 6.60
CA SER A 68 -14.01 2.63 5.86
C SER A 68 -13.93 2.93 4.36
N LYS A 69 -12.91 3.64 3.91
CA LYS A 69 -12.63 3.94 2.50
C LYS A 69 -11.64 2.97 1.85
N ILE A 70 -11.16 1.94 2.57
CA ILE A 70 -10.12 1.03 2.11
C ILE A 70 -10.71 -0.35 1.81
N SER A 71 -10.37 -0.89 0.63
CA SER A 71 -10.67 -2.28 0.26
C SER A 71 -9.36 -3.00 -0.08
N LEU A 72 -9.13 -4.16 0.54
CA LEU A 72 -7.93 -4.98 0.36
C LEU A 72 -8.27 -6.35 -0.24
N GLY A 73 -7.43 -6.80 -1.15
CA GLY A 73 -7.46 -8.15 -1.70
C GLY A 73 -6.86 -9.19 -0.76
N LYS A 74 -6.42 -10.32 -1.33
CA LYS A 74 -5.76 -11.41 -0.61
C LYS A 74 -4.27 -11.14 -0.48
N SER A 75 -3.66 -11.58 0.64
CA SER A 75 -2.20 -11.54 0.86
C SER A 75 -1.59 -10.14 0.71
N VAL A 76 -2.19 -9.15 1.36
CA VAL A 76 -1.68 -7.77 1.36
C VAL A 76 -0.73 -7.58 2.52
N GLN A 77 0.49 -7.11 2.24
CA GLN A 77 1.48 -6.72 3.23
C GLN A 77 1.59 -5.20 3.32
N ILE A 78 1.41 -4.67 4.52
CA ILE A 78 1.65 -3.25 4.84
C ILE A 78 2.79 -3.23 5.86
N GLY A 79 3.92 -2.68 5.46
CA GLY A 79 5.16 -2.67 6.25
C GLY A 79 5.12 -1.75 7.47
N ASP A 80 6.22 -1.74 8.21
CA ASP A 80 6.37 -0.89 9.39
C ASP A 80 6.36 0.60 9.01
N ASN A 81 5.80 1.45 9.88
CA ASN A 81 5.71 2.90 9.72
C ASN A 81 5.02 3.37 8.43
N VAL A 82 4.23 2.52 7.75
CA VAL A 82 3.45 2.95 6.58
C VAL A 82 2.31 3.85 7.05
N GLU A 83 2.12 4.96 6.34
CA GLU A 83 1.02 5.88 6.57
C GLU A 83 0.05 5.87 5.38
N ILE A 84 -1.24 5.67 5.63
CA ILE A 84 -2.28 5.71 4.60
C ILE A 84 -3.38 6.65 5.06
N PHE A 85 -3.51 7.80 4.40
CA PHE A 85 -4.60 8.74 4.56
C PHE A 85 -5.60 8.55 3.41
N ALA A 86 -6.62 7.71 3.63
CA ALA A 86 -7.49 7.21 2.56
C ALA A 86 -8.70 8.10 2.24
N LEU A 87 -8.77 9.31 2.79
CA LEU A 87 -9.86 10.24 2.50
C LEU A 87 -9.80 10.63 1.02
N SER A 88 -10.76 10.17 0.24
CA SER A 88 -10.91 10.47 -1.19
C SER A 88 -12.33 10.15 -1.64
N LYS A 89 -12.73 10.60 -2.82
CA LYS A 89 -14.06 10.33 -3.37
C LYS A 89 -14.29 8.84 -3.58
N ASN A 90 -13.36 8.16 -4.26
CA ASN A 90 -13.48 6.76 -4.67
C ASN A 90 -12.81 5.76 -3.70
N GLY A 91 -12.09 6.27 -2.67
CA GLY A 91 -11.36 5.46 -1.70
C GLY A 91 -10.06 4.86 -2.25
N VAL A 92 -9.51 3.92 -1.49
CA VAL A 92 -8.27 3.18 -1.80
C VAL A 92 -8.62 1.71 -2.03
N LYS A 93 -8.32 1.20 -3.21
CA LYS A 93 -8.55 -0.20 -3.59
C LYS A 93 -7.21 -0.87 -3.87
N ILE A 94 -6.88 -1.90 -3.12
CA ILE A 94 -5.63 -2.64 -3.24
C ILE A 94 -5.95 -4.08 -3.62
N GLY A 95 -5.33 -4.58 -4.68
CA GLY A 95 -5.51 -5.92 -5.23
C GLY A 95 -4.88 -7.04 -4.39
N ASN A 96 -4.66 -8.18 -5.01
CA ASN A 96 -4.08 -9.36 -4.37
C ASN A 96 -2.54 -9.33 -4.48
N ASN A 97 -1.86 -9.97 -3.52
CA ASN A 97 -0.40 -10.10 -3.49
C ASN A 97 0.33 -8.75 -3.59
N VAL A 98 -0.16 -7.75 -2.87
CA VAL A 98 0.44 -6.42 -2.85
C VAL A 98 1.30 -6.26 -1.61
N SER A 99 2.51 -5.75 -1.81
CA SER A 99 3.44 -5.42 -0.72
C SER A 99 3.74 -3.91 -0.74
N ILE A 100 3.43 -3.23 0.35
CA ILE A 100 3.81 -1.83 0.59
C ILE A 100 4.87 -1.86 1.67
N LEU A 101 6.10 -1.50 1.33
CA LEU A 101 7.22 -1.62 2.26
C LEU A 101 7.31 -0.42 3.21
N LYS A 102 8.19 -0.55 4.22
CA LYS A 102 8.31 0.38 5.35
C LYS A 102 8.46 1.85 4.93
N ASN A 103 7.96 2.75 5.79
CA ASN A 103 8.06 4.21 5.66
C ASN A 103 7.41 4.78 4.40
N THR A 104 6.56 4.03 3.71
CA THR A 104 5.81 4.53 2.54
C THR A 104 4.60 5.33 3.00
N ILE A 105 4.33 6.45 2.34
CA ILE A 105 3.22 7.35 2.62
C ILE A 105 2.28 7.36 1.41
N ILE A 106 0.99 7.14 1.66
CA ILE A 106 -0.09 7.29 0.68
C ILE A 106 -1.04 8.37 1.20
N GLU A 107 -1.11 9.50 0.50
CA GLU A 107 -1.92 10.64 0.90
C GLU A 107 -2.96 10.99 -0.16
N CYS A 108 -4.24 10.70 0.13
CA CYS A 108 -5.32 10.89 -0.85
C CYS A 108 -5.94 12.30 -0.86
N THR A 109 -5.79 13.07 0.20
CA THR A 109 -6.34 14.45 0.29
C THR A 109 -5.42 15.32 1.13
N GLY A 110 -4.96 16.43 0.57
CA GLY A 110 -4.15 17.42 1.28
C GLY A 110 -5.01 18.46 1.99
N VAL A 111 -5.96 19.02 1.27
CA VAL A 111 -6.88 20.06 1.78
C VAL A 111 -8.33 19.61 1.66
N ILE A 112 -9.13 19.92 2.69
CA ILE A 112 -10.52 19.41 2.77
C ILE A 112 -11.48 20.10 1.80
N ARG A 113 -11.16 21.28 1.29
CA ARG A 113 -11.99 22.01 0.31
C ARG A 113 -12.18 21.24 -1.00
N GLN A 114 -11.22 20.34 -1.32
CA GLN A 114 -11.27 19.53 -2.52
C GLN A 114 -10.61 18.17 -2.27
N LEU A 115 -11.45 17.12 -2.17
CA LEU A 115 -10.97 15.76 -1.94
C LEU A 115 -10.22 15.21 -3.14
N GLY A 116 -9.24 14.35 -2.90
CA GLY A 116 -8.60 13.56 -3.94
C GLY A 116 -9.57 12.57 -4.57
N GLU A 117 -9.28 12.12 -5.79
CA GLU A 117 -10.18 11.22 -6.53
C GLU A 117 -10.14 9.80 -5.97
N GLY A 118 -8.98 9.16 -5.96
CA GLY A 118 -8.83 7.81 -5.42
C GLY A 118 -7.60 7.08 -5.92
N LEU A 119 -7.31 5.93 -5.29
CA LEU A 119 -6.17 5.08 -5.62
C LEU A 119 -6.63 3.66 -5.93
N ILE A 120 -6.18 3.12 -7.06
CA ILE A 120 -6.32 1.72 -7.40
C ILE A 120 -4.93 1.12 -7.57
N ILE A 121 -4.66 0.04 -6.85
CA ILE A 121 -3.46 -0.78 -7.00
C ILE A 121 -3.91 -2.16 -7.45
N GLY A 122 -3.37 -2.63 -8.56
CA GLY A 122 -3.67 -3.94 -9.15
C GLY A 122 -3.11 -5.11 -8.33
N ASN A 123 -2.99 -6.25 -8.98
CA ASN A 123 -2.47 -7.47 -8.36
C ASN A 123 -0.95 -7.61 -8.58
N ASN A 124 -0.28 -8.34 -7.68
CA ASN A 124 1.16 -8.64 -7.75
C ASN A 124 2.02 -7.36 -7.81
N VAL A 125 1.69 -6.38 -6.98
CA VAL A 125 2.40 -5.08 -6.95
C VAL A 125 3.32 -5.01 -5.76
N GLY A 126 4.57 -4.60 -6.01
CA GLY A 126 5.56 -4.27 -4.98
C GLY A 126 5.81 -2.76 -4.94
N ILE A 127 5.53 -2.13 -3.81
CA ILE A 127 5.90 -0.73 -3.56
C ILE A 127 7.06 -0.72 -2.60
N GLY A 128 8.19 -0.20 -3.08
CA GLY A 128 9.44 -0.12 -2.33
C GLY A 128 9.31 0.68 -1.03
N GLN A 129 10.38 0.69 -0.26
CA GLN A 129 10.44 1.49 0.96
C GLN A 129 10.59 2.99 0.66
N ASN A 130 10.13 3.84 1.59
CA ASN A 130 10.26 5.30 1.51
C ASN A 130 9.59 5.90 0.25
N CYS A 131 8.58 5.24 -0.31
CA CYS A 131 7.81 5.79 -1.43
C CYS A 131 6.79 6.82 -0.94
N PHE A 132 6.45 7.77 -1.81
CA PHE A 132 5.41 8.75 -1.57
C PHE A 132 4.40 8.76 -2.71
N ILE A 133 3.11 8.56 -2.40
CA ILE A 133 2.04 8.54 -3.40
C ILE A 133 1.01 9.60 -3.02
N GLN A 134 1.03 10.72 -3.75
CA GLN A 134 0.05 11.78 -3.63
C GLN A 134 -1.12 11.51 -4.58
N VAL A 135 -2.32 11.40 -4.01
CA VAL A 135 -3.54 11.07 -4.75
C VAL A 135 -4.49 12.28 -4.71
N ARG A 136 -4.28 13.22 -5.62
CA ARG A 136 -5.21 14.36 -5.85
C ARG A 136 -6.08 14.09 -7.06
N GLY A 137 -5.48 13.83 -8.23
CA GLY A 137 -6.14 13.15 -9.35
C GLY A 137 -6.24 11.64 -9.09
N GLN A 138 -6.93 10.92 -9.94
CA GLN A 138 -7.01 9.46 -9.87
C GLN A 138 -5.63 8.84 -10.12
N VAL A 139 -5.18 7.94 -9.23
CA VAL A 139 -3.95 7.17 -9.44
C VAL A 139 -4.30 5.72 -9.69
N ASN A 140 -3.80 5.16 -10.78
CA ASN A 140 -4.01 3.75 -11.16
C ASN A 140 -2.67 3.06 -11.36
N ILE A 141 -2.34 2.13 -10.47
CA ILE A 141 -1.17 1.26 -10.58
C ILE A 141 -1.66 -0.09 -11.11
N GLY A 142 -1.17 -0.49 -12.28
CA GLY A 142 -1.58 -1.74 -12.95
C GLY A 142 -1.16 -3.01 -12.21
N ASN A 143 -1.32 -4.16 -12.84
CA ASN A 143 -0.84 -5.42 -12.30
C ASN A 143 0.64 -5.62 -12.58
N ASN A 144 1.31 -6.44 -11.75
CA ASN A 144 2.71 -6.87 -11.93
C ASN A 144 3.72 -5.70 -11.97
N VAL A 145 3.46 -4.65 -11.21
CA VAL A 145 4.31 -3.45 -11.12
C VAL A 145 5.22 -3.55 -9.90
N ILE A 146 6.48 -3.15 -10.08
CA ILE A 146 7.44 -3.03 -8.97
C ILE A 146 8.00 -1.59 -8.96
N PHE A 147 7.80 -0.91 -7.85
CA PHE A 147 8.47 0.37 -7.57
C PHE A 147 9.73 0.13 -6.75
N GLY A 148 10.82 0.71 -7.20
CA GLY A 148 12.04 0.79 -6.40
C GLY A 148 11.85 1.66 -5.15
N PRO A 149 12.82 1.67 -4.22
CA PRO A 149 12.79 2.56 -3.06
C PRO A 149 12.78 4.03 -3.46
N GLY A 150 12.08 4.87 -2.69
CA GLY A 150 12.06 6.32 -2.86
C GLY A 150 11.27 6.84 -4.06
N VAL A 151 10.50 6.00 -4.76
CA VAL A 151 9.63 6.46 -5.86
C VAL A 151 8.57 7.40 -5.31
N SER A 152 8.39 8.54 -6.00
CA SER A 152 7.35 9.51 -5.70
C SER A 152 6.40 9.68 -6.88
N ILE A 153 5.09 9.63 -6.60
CA ILE A 153 4.03 9.87 -7.57
C ILE A 153 3.25 11.10 -7.13
N PHE A 154 3.10 12.05 -8.03
CA PHE A 154 2.30 13.26 -7.85
C PHE A 154 1.22 13.32 -8.93
N SER A 155 -0.04 13.42 -8.52
CA SER A 155 -1.18 13.54 -9.42
C SER A 155 -1.82 14.94 -9.39
N GLU A 156 -1.04 15.93 -8.94
CA GLU A 156 -1.38 17.34 -8.90
C GLU A 156 -0.13 18.18 -9.14
N SER A 157 -0.29 19.29 -9.82
CA SER A 157 0.75 20.29 -10.04
C SER A 157 0.16 21.69 -9.88
N HIS A 158 0.89 22.61 -9.26
CA HIS A 158 0.49 24.01 -9.23
C HIS A 158 0.62 24.66 -10.61
N ASN A 159 -0.33 25.51 -10.95
CA ASN A 159 -0.27 26.31 -12.18
C ASN A 159 0.71 27.48 -11.96
N TYR A 160 1.52 27.79 -12.97
CA TYR A 160 2.58 28.79 -12.90
C TYR A 160 2.72 29.66 -14.16
N SER A 161 1.80 29.52 -15.10
CA SER A 161 1.92 30.19 -16.41
C SER A 161 1.62 31.69 -16.39
N ASN A 162 0.92 32.17 -15.39
CA ASN A 162 0.57 33.60 -15.29
C ASN A 162 1.63 34.37 -14.47
N LEU A 163 2.53 35.07 -15.14
CA LEU A 163 3.61 35.84 -14.53
C LEU A 163 3.15 37.02 -13.66
N LYS A 164 1.86 37.39 -13.74
CA LYS A 164 1.28 38.53 -12.96
C LYS A 164 0.62 38.07 -11.66
N LYS A 165 0.61 36.77 -11.37
CA LYS A 165 0.01 36.18 -10.16
C LYS A 165 1.02 35.30 -9.42
N TYR A 166 0.92 35.29 -8.09
CA TYR A 166 1.66 34.31 -7.31
C TYR A 166 1.19 32.87 -7.60
N ILE A 167 2.09 31.89 -7.49
CA ILE A 167 1.78 30.48 -7.79
C ILE A 167 0.60 29.98 -6.95
N ASN A 168 0.54 30.34 -5.66
CA ASN A 168 -0.54 29.94 -4.76
C ASN A 168 -1.92 30.52 -5.13
N GLU A 169 -1.97 31.55 -6.00
CA GLU A 169 -3.20 32.17 -6.49
C GLU A 169 -3.68 31.58 -7.82
N GLN A 170 -2.84 30.80 -8.49
CA GLN A 170 -3.15 30.26 -9.82
C GLN A 170 -3.88 28.90 -9.77
N GLY A 171 -4.04 28.33 -8.58
CA GLY A 171 -4.68 27.04 -8.40
C GLY A 171 -3.82 25.84 -8.86
N GLU A 172 -4.44 24.69 -8.95
CA GLU A 172 -3.78 23.43 -9.27
C GLU A 172 -4.43 22.73 -10.46
N THR A 173 -3.61 22.02 -11.21
CA THR A 173 -4.09 21.07 -12.23
C THR A 173 -3.95 19.66 -11.70
N ARG A 174 -5.05 18.90 -11.70
CA ARG A 174 -5.11 17.51 -11.27
C ARG A 174 -5.25 16.60 -12.45
N LYS A 175 -4.23 15.82 -12.73
CA LYS A 175 -4.24 14.79 -13.80
C LYS A 175 -4.16 13.42 -13.17
N GLY A 176 -4.93 12.46 -13.71
CA GLY A 176 -4.77 11.05 -13.36
C GLY A 176 -3.41 10.50 -13.81
N VAL A 177 -2.90 9.54 -13.07
CA VAL A 177 -1.65 8.81 -13.35
C VAL A 177 -1.94 7.32 -13.37
#